data_2c0d9a83b94c3d2f7318a1afd19c1aef
#
_entry.id   2c0d9a83b94c3d2f7318a1afd19c1aef
#
_cell.length_a   1.000
_cell.length_b   1.000
_cell.length_c   1.000
_cell.angle_alpha   90.00
_cell.angle_beta   90.00
_cell.angle_gamma   90.00
#
_symmetry.space_group_name_H-M   'P 1'
#
loop_
_entity.id
_entity.type
_entity.pdbx_description
1 polymer ?
#
loop_
_entity_poly.entity_id
_entity_poly.type
_entity_poly.pdbx_seq_one_letter_code
_entity_poly.pdbx_strand_id
1 'polypeptide(L)'
;MPRSRKLCLEYAPECGETHLLDAGCGEGSYDRVVYDAFAAQGRPCVLAGFDLSKDAIRLAAKLLPEAAFAVGGSFSAPVRDGWADVLLNIFSPFAGQEFCRVLRSGGVLLYAVPTARHLYGLKEVLYDEPYENAEQQTEYSGFTLIGERIVTDTITVEGDQIHNLFAMTPYFWKTP
;
A
#
# COMPACT_ATOMS: atom_id res chain seq x y z
N MET A 1 -6.14 -4.99 -7.26
CA MET A 1 -7.09 -4.81 -6.13
C MET A 1 -7.62 -6.11 -5.49
N PRO A 2 -8.00 -7.21 -6.18
CA PRO A 2 -8.52 -8.40 -5.46
C PRO A 2 -7.51 -9.16 -4.60
N ARG A 3 -6.20 -8.94 -4.77
CA ARG A 3 -5.15 -9.75 -4.12
C ARG A 3 -4.72 -9.24 -2.76
N SER A 4 -4.65 -7.91 -2.53
CA SER A 4 -4.32 -7.34 -1.22
C SER A 4 -5.29 -7.79 -0.13
N ARG A 5 -6.62 -7.70 -0.40
CA ARG A 5 -7.65 -8.18 0.53
C ARG A 5 -7.50 -9.65 0.90
N LYS A 6 -7.13 -10.50 -0.08
CA LYS A 6 -6.93 -11.93 0.17
C LYS A 6 -5.74 -12.18 1.09
N LEU A 7 -4.64 -11.48 0.88
CA LEU A 7 -3.45 -11.57 1.74
C LEU A 7 -3.73 -11.03 3.14
N CYS A 8 -4.42 -9.91 3.29
CA CYS A 8 -4.82 -9.41 4.61
C CYS A 8 -5.66 -10.43 5.38
N LEU A 9 -6.64 -11.06 4.73
CA LEU A 9 -7.46 -12.10 5.34
C LEU A 9 -6.67 -13.37 5.67
N GLU A 10 -5.70 -13.75 4.82
CA GLU A 10 -4.85 -14.95 4.99
C GLU A 10 -3.91 -14.81 6.19
N TYR A 11 -3.34 -13.61 6.39
CA TYR A 11 -2.35 -13.37 7.45
C TYR A 11 -2.92 -12.70 8.70
N ALA A 12 -4.17 -12.30 8.68
CA ALA A 12 -4.83 -11.77 9.87
C ALA A 12 -5.09 -12.89 10.90
N PRO A 13 -5.13 -12.56 12.20
CA PRO A 13 -5.47 -13.52 13.26
C PRO A 13 -6.75 -14.29 12.93
N GLU A 14 -6.75 -15.61 13.20
CA GLU A 14 -7.93 -16.45 12.95
C GLU A 14 -9.10 -16.10 13.88
N CYS A 15 -8.80 -15.60 15.07
CA CYS A 15 -9.78 -15.26 16.10
C CYS A 15 -9.54 -13.85 16.64
N GLY A 16 -10.64 -13.21 17.07
CA GLY A 16 -10.59 -11.88 17.65
C GLY A 16 -10.65 -10.74 16.63
N GLU A 17 -10.42 -9.53 17.10
CA GLU A 17 -10.40 -8.31 16.30
C GLU A 17 -9.03 -8.14 15.64
N THR A 18 -9.01 -7.88 14.34
CA THR A 18 -7.78 -7.62 13.58
C THR A 18 -7.49 -6.13 13.54
N HIS A 19 -6.30 -5.72 13.97
CA HIS A 19 -5.81 -4.36 13.81
C HIS A 19 -4.98 -4.25 12.51
N LEU A 20 -5.53 -3.59 11.51
CA LEU A 20 -4.89 -3.39 10.22
C LEU A 20 -4.42 -1.94 10.07
N LEU A 21 -3.15 -1.77 9.71
CA LEU A 21 -2.55 -0.46 9.46
C LEU A 21 -2.14 -0.34 8.00
N ASP A 22 -2.52 0.76 7.33
CA ASP A 22 -2.00 1.10 6.00
C ASP A 22 -1.05 2.30 6.07
N ALA A 23 0.23 2.06 5.76
CA ALA A 23 1.30 3.05 5.79
C ALA A 23 1.49 3.64 4.38
N GLY A 24 1.01 4.86 4.17
CA GLY A 24 0.91 5.49 2.86
C GLY A 24 -0.41 5.13 2.16
N CYS A 25 -1.51 5.27 2.88
CA CYS A 25 -2.84 4.81 2.47
C CYS A 25 -3.46 5.60 1.30
N GLY A 26 -2.88 6.75 0.93
CA GLY A 26 -3.43 7.62 -0.09
C GLY A 26 -4.88 8.01 0.23
N GLU A 27 -5.77 7.91 -0.76
CA GLU A 27 -7.20 8.19 -0.62
C GLU A 27 -8.03 7.02 -0.07
N GLY A 28 -7.39 5.93 0.41
CA GLY A 28 -8.07 4.83 1.10
C GLY A 28 -8.74 3.79 0.20
N SER A 29 -8.44 3.77 -1.10
CA SER A 29 -9.06 2.82 -2.05
C SER A 29 -8.76 1.36 -1.72
N TYR A 30 -7.54 1.07 -1.27
CA TYR A 30 -7.17 -0.27 -0.80
C TYR A 30 -7.86 -0.61 0.52
N ASP A 31 -7.90 0.36 1.44
CA ASP A 31 -8.52 0.24 2.76
C ASP A 31 -9.98 -0.14 2.67
N ARG A 32 -10.76 0.56 1.80
CA ARG A 32 -12.17 0.25 1.56
C ARG A 32 -12.38 -1.19 1.11
N VAL A 33 -11.58 -1.65 0.13
CA VAL A 33 -11.67 -3.01 -0.40
C VAL A 33 -11.31 -4.07 0.64
N VAL A 34 -10.31 -3.79 1.47
CA VAL A 34 -9.88 -4.71 2.54
C VAL A 34 -10.93 -4.75 3.65
N TYR A 35 -11.40 -3.60 4.12
CA TYR A 35 -12.41 -3.50 5.15
C TYR A 35 -13.71 -4.24 4.78
N ASP A 36 -14.20 -4.03 3.55
CA ASP A 36 -15.38 -4.73 3.03
C ASP A 36 -15.18 -6.26 2.98
N ALA A 37 -13.96 -6.70 2.69
CA ALA A 37 -13.66 -8.12 2.66
C ALA A 37 -13.68 -8.77 4.05
N PHE A 38 -13.23 -8.07 5.10
CA PHE A 38 -13.37 -8.51 6.49
C PHE A 38 -14.83 -8.53 6.92
N ALA A 39 -15.58 -7.46 6.63
CA ALA A 39 -17.00 -7.36 6.92
C ALA A 39 -17.82 -8.48 6.25
N ALA A 40 -17.54 -8.79 4.99
CA ALA A 40 -18.19 -9.86 4.24
C ALA A 40 -17.96 -11.26 4.84
N GLN A 41 -16.89 -11.45 5.61
CA GLN A 41 -16.59 -12.69 6.33
C GLN A 41 -17.02 -12.65 7.80
N GLY A 42 -17.66 -11.58 8.25
CA GLY A 42 -18.03 -11.40 9.66
C GLY A 42 -16.83 -11.31 10.59
N ARG A 43 -15.65 -10.94 10.10
CA ARG A 43 -14.41 -10.80 10.89
C ARG A 43 -14.26 -9.37 11.37
N PRO A 44 -14.19 -9.13 12.69
CA PRO A 44 -13.97 -7.79 13.21
C PRO A 44 -12.62 -7.22 12.78
N CYS A 45 -12.61 -5.99 12.27
CA CYS A 45 -11.40 -5.29 11.83
C CYS A 45 -11.44 -3.84 12.27
N VAL A 46 -10.40 -3.43 12.99
CA VAL A 46 -10.10 -2.02 13.26
C VAL A 46 -9.01 -1.59 12.27
N LEU A 47 -9.40 -0.70 11.36
CA LEU A 47 -8.51 -0.21 10.32
C LEU A 47 -8.04 1.21 10.63
N ALA A 48 -6.75 1.45 10.49
CA ALA A 48 -6.15 2.77 10.53
C ALA A 48 -5.23 2.96 9.34
N GLY A 49 -5.12 4.20 8.86
CA GLY A 49 -4.20 4.55 7.79
C GLY A 49 -3.58 5.92 8.01
N PHE A 50 -2.41 6.14 7.42
CA PHE A 50 -1.80 7.45 7.40
C PHE A 50 -1.11 7.72 6.07
N ASP A 51 -1.08 9.00 5.70
CA ASP A 51 -0.41 9.50 4.50
C ASP A 51 0.12 10.92 4.74
N LEU A 52 1.14 11.35 3.99
CA LEU A 52 1.67 12.72 4.06
C LEU A 52 0.69 13.73 3.45
N SER A 53 -0.13 13.31 2.50
CA SER A 53 -1.08 14.14 1.78
C SER A 53 -2.34 14.38 2.61
N LYS A 54 -2.52 15.62 3.09
CA LYS A 54 -3.73 16.04 3.81
C LYS A 54 -5.00 15.87 2.97
N ASP A 55 -4.89 16.09 1.67
CA ASP A 55 -6.05 15.96 0.77
C ASP A 55 -6.41 14.50 0.52
N ALA A 56 -5.42 13.62 0.39
CA ALA A 56 -5.64 12.17 0.34
C ALA A 56 -6.33 11.67 1.61
N ILE A 57 -5.85 12.06 2.79
CA ILE A 57 -6.46 11.69 4.09
C ILE A 57 -7.91 12.18 4.20
N ARG A 58 -8.24 13.38 3.69
CA ARG A 58 -9.64 13.85 3.65
C ARG A 58 -10.52 12.97 2.77
N LEU A 59 -10.00 12.48 1.65
CA LEU A 59 -10.72 11.56 0.77
C LEU A 59 -10.88 10.19 1.42
N ALA A 60 -9.82 9.64 2.02
CA ALA A 60 -9.85 8.37 2.74
C ALA A 60 -10.89 8.37 3.87
N ALA A 61 -10.91 9.42 4.71
CA ALA A 61 -11.87 9.57 5.80
C ALA A 61 -13.34 9.70 5.31
N LYS A 62 -13.56 10.24 4.11
CA LYS A 62 -14.90 10.27 3.49
C LYS A 62 -15.29 8.92 2.89
N LEU A 63 -14.31 8.21 2.30
CA LEU A 63 -14.53 6.92 1.66
C LEU A 63 -14.82 5.82 2.68
N LEU A 64 -14.14 5.85 3.82
CA LEU A 64 -14.27 4.84 4.89
C LEU A 64 -14.36 5.52 6.27
N PRO A 65 -15.55 6.07 6.63
CA PRO A 65 -15.75 6.77 7.91
C PRO A 65 -15.56 5.89 9.15
N GLU A 66 -15.62 4.57 8.98
CA GLU A 66 -15.45 3.58 10.05
C GLU A 66 -13.98 3.40 10.46
N ALA A 67 -13.02 3.83 9.62
CA ALA A 67 -11.59 3.73 9.90
C ALA A 67 -11.00 5.03 10.45
N ALA A 68 -9.84 4.92 11.08
CA ALA A 68 -9.09 6.07 11.59
C ALA A 68 -8.00 6.49 10.61
N PHE A 69 -8.03 7.74 10.14
CA PHE A 69 -7.00 8.26 9.23
C PHE A 69 -6.29 9.48 9.81
N ALA A 70 -4.97 9.53 9.64
CA ALA A 70 -4.11 10.60 10.15
C ALA A 70 -3.11 11.10 9.09
N VAL A 71 -2.78 12.39 9.15
CA VAL A 71 -1.64 12.92 8.38
C VAL A 71 -0.35 12.56 9.10
N GLY A 72 0.54 11.81 8.44
CA GLY A 72 1.80 11.35 9.02
C GLY A 72 2.69 10.68 8.01
N GLY A 73 3.97 10.46 8.36
CA GLY A 73 4.95 9.81 7.50
C GLY A 73 5.41 8.45 8.05
N SER A 74 5.86 7.58 7.16
CA SER A 74 6.28 6.21 7.51
C SER A 74 7.47 6.18 8.49
N PHE A 75 8.35 7.18 8.47
CA PHE A 75 9.52 7.27 9.37
C PHE A 75 9.21 7.82 10.77
N SER A 76 7.97 8.23 11.02
CA SER A 76 7.45 8.67 12.31
C SER A 76 5.94 8.43 12.32
N ALA A 77 5.56 7.15 12.33
CA ALA A 77 4.18 6.74 12.20
C ALA A 77 3.34 7.19 13.41
N PRO A 78 2.17 7.82 13.21
CA PRO A 78 1.32 8.31 14.28
C PRO A 78 0.53 7.18 14.96
N VAL A 79 1.19 6.08 15.26
CA VAL A 79 0.61 4.83 15.78
C VAL A 79 1.45 4.36 16.97
N ARG A 80 0.79 3.85 18.00
CA ARG A 80 1.48 3.29 19.18
C ARG A 80 2.24 2.00 18.84
N ASP A 81 3.21 1.68 19.69
CA ASP A 81 3.99 0.44 19.60
C ASP A 81 3.09 -0.81 19.66
N GLY A 82 3.40 -1.80 18.85
CA GLY A 82 2.76 -3.11 18.86
C GLY A 82 1.25 -3.10 18.61
N TRP A 83 0.75 -2.12 17.86
CA TRP A 83 -0.68 -1.98 17.60
C TRP A 83 -1.19 -2.88 16.48
N ALA A 84 -0.43 -3.01 15.40
CA ALA A 84 -0.90 -3.65 14.18
C ALA A 84 -0.64 -5.16 14.15
N ASP A 85 -1.64 -5.93 13.75
CA ASP A 85 -1.54 -7.35 13.40
C ASP A 85 -1.01 -7.51 11.98
N VAL A 86 -1.54 -6.67 11.07
CA VAL A 86 -1.16 -6.61 9.66
C VAL A 86 -0.87 -5.17 9.30
N LEU A 87 0.29 -4.94 8.68
CA LEU A 87 0.68 -3.65 8.13
C LEU A 87 0.75 -3.76 6.61
N LEU A 88 -0.01 -2.90 5.93
CA LEU A 88 0.11 -2.67 4.50
C LEU A 88 1.10 -1.54 4.23
N ASN A 89 1.94 -1.72 3.21
CA ASN A 89 2.72 -0.66 2.60
C ASN A 89 2.77 -0.91 1.10
N ILE A 90 2.00 -0.13 0.35
CA ILE A 90 1.83 -0.31 -1.10
C ILE A 90 2.40 0.92 -1.82
N PHE A 91 3.49 0.74 -2.56
CA PHE A 91 4.19 1.80 -3.30
C PHE A 91 4.61 3.01 -2.46
N SER A 92 4.81 2.81 -1.15
CA SER A 92 5.22 3.81 -0.18
C SER A 92 6.61 3.47 0.37
N PRO A 93 7.38 4.45 0.92
CA PRO A 93 8.72 4.20 1.43
C PRO A 93 8.75 3.15 2.56
N PHE A 94 9.73 2.26 2.51
CA PHE A 94 9.97 1.27 3.56
C PHE A 94 10.66 1.92 4.77
N ALA A 95 10.02 1.87 5.92
CA ALA A 95 10.53 2.42 7.19
C ALA A 95 10.70 1.28 8.23
N GLY A 96 11.69 0.41 8.03
CA GLY A 96 11.84 -0.86 8.75
C GLY A 96 11.76 -0.75 10.27
N GLN A 97 12.47 0.22 10.88
CA GLN A 97 12.44 0.43 12.34
C GLN A 97 11.04 0.80 12.84
N GLU A 98 10.35 1.72 12.17
CA GLU A 98 8.99 2.12 12.52
C GLU A 98 7.99 0.98 12.29
N PHE A 99 8.14 0.24 11.20
CA PHE A 99 7.27 -0.90 10.92
C PHE A 99 7.44 -2.02 11.96
N CYS A 100 8.69 -2.29 12.41
CA CYS A 100 8.94 -3.19 13.54
C CYS A 100 8.33 -2.66 14.84
N ARG A 101 8.35 -1.34 15.09
CA ARG A 101 7.80 -0.72 16.30
C ARG A 101 6.28 -0.85 16.35
N VAL A 102 5.59 -0.53 15.25
CA VAL A 102 4.11 -0.51 15.22
C VAL A 102 3.47 -1.87 15.07
N LEU A 103 4.17 -2.85 14.48
CA LEU A 103 3.71 -4.23 14.42
C LEU A 103 3.85 -4.90 15.79
N ARG A 104 2.86 -5.69 16.17
CA ARG A 104 3.00 -6.58 17.32
C ARG A 104 4.00 -7.71 17.03
N SER A 105 4.47 -8.37 18.06
CA SER A 105 5.26 -9.60 17.89
C SER A 105 4.47 -10.64 17.11
N GLY A 106 5.03 -11.18 16.02
CA GLY A 106 4.36 -12.08 15.09
C GLY A 106 3.38 -11.42 14.12
N GLY A 107 3.30 -10.08 14.11
CA GLY A 107 2.55 -9.33 13.10
C GLY A 107 3.17 -9.44 11.72
N VAL A 108 2.40 -9.19 10.68
CA VAL A 108 2.79 -9.40 9.29
C VAL A 108 2.84 -8.09 8.51
N LEU A 109 3.96 -7.85 7.81
CA LEU A 109 4.10 -6.77 6.85
C LEU A 109 3.79 -7.29 5.43
N LEU A 110 2.83 -6.68 4.77
CA LEU A 110 2.52 -6.85 3.36
C LEU A 110 3.09 -5.66 2.59
N TYR A 111 4.26 -5.87 1.99
CA TYR A 111 5.00 -4.83 1.29
C TYR A 111 4.93 -5.05 -0.23
N ALA A 112 4.37 -4.08 -0.95
CA ALA A 112 4.27 -4.13 -2.40
C ALA A 112 5.15 -3.07 -3.05
N VAL A 113 6.01 -3.51 -3.96
CA VAL A 113 6.93 -2.67 -4.73
C VAL A 113 6.72 -2.86 -6.23
N PRO A 114 7.05 -1.86 -7.06
CA PRO A 114 7.00 -2.00 -8.50
C PRO A 114 8.06 -3.01 -8.97
N THR A 115 7.68 -3.87 -9.92
CA THR A 115 8.63 -4.74 -10.62
C THR A 115 9.44 -3.95 -11.66
N ALA A 116 10.49 -4.56 -12.20
CA ALA A 116 11.30 -3.96 -13.28
C ALA A 116 10.42 -3.48 -14.45
N ARG A 117 9.36 -4.20 -14.78
CA ARG A 117 8.45 -3.86 -15.90
C ARG A 117 7.17 -3.13 -15.49
N HIS A 118 7.11 -2.59 -14.27
CA HIS A 118 5.96 -1.80 -13.84
C HIS A 118 5.77 -0.56 -14.74
N LEU A 119 4.56 -0.40 -15.29
CA LEU A 119 4.18 0.65 -16.25
C LEU A 119 5.09 0.70 -17.51
N TYR A 120 5.64 -0.44 -17.93
CA TYR A 120 6.55 -0.49 -19.07
C TYR A 120 5.88 -0.02 -20.37
N GLY A 121 4.60 -0.37 -20.62
CA GLY A 121 3.84 0.12 -21.77
C GLY A 121 3.68 1.65 -21.82
N LEU A 122 3.64 2.33 -20.65
CA LEU A 122 3.66 3.79 -20.63
C LEU A 122 5.03 4.32 -21.06
N LYS A 123 6.13 3.66 -20.67
CA LYS A 123 7.48 4.04 -21.08
C LYS A 123 7.70 3.85 -22.58
N GLU A 124 7.11 2.82 -23.19
CA GLU A 124 7.18 2.59 -24.64
C GLU A 124 6.53 3.72 -25.45
N VAL A 125 5.57 4.46 -24.84
CA VAL A 125 4.96 5.64 -25.47
C VAL A 125 5.78 6.92 -25.20
N LEU A 126 6.46 7.01 -24.06
CA LEU A 126 7.13 8.22 -23.61
C LEU A 126 8.58 8.35 -24.08
N TYR A 127 9.26 7.23 -24.36
CA TYR A 127 10.70 7.18 -24.63
C TYR A 127 11.01 6.40 -25.90
N ASP A 128 11.90 6.92 -26.72
CA ASP A 128 12.42 6.22 -27.91
C ASP A 128 13.15 4.92 -27.54
N GLU A 129 13.83 4.92 -26.39
CA GLU A 129 14.48 3.75 -25.80
C GLU A 129 13.89 3.48 -24.41
N PRO A 130 12.82 2.67 -24.28
CA PRO A 130 12.21 2.35 -23.02
C PRO A 130 13.14 1.48 -22.16
N TYR A 131 13.23 1.80 -20.86
CA TYR A 131 14.10 1.12 -19.92
C TYR A 131 13.30 0.48 -18.77
N GLU A 132 13.81 -0.62 -18.22
CA GLU A 132 13.24 -1.25 -17.03
C GLU A 132 13.57 -0.45 -15.78
N ASN A 133 12.70 -0.54 -14.76
CA ASN A 133 12.98 0.07 -13.46
C ASN A 133 14.14 -0.67 -12.80
N ALA A 134 15.02 0.07 -12.13
CA ALA A 134 16.04 -0.56 -11.30
C ALA A 134 15.36 -1.30 -10.14
N GLU A 135 15.74 -2.55 -9.92
CA GLU A 135 15.32 -3.28 -8.74
C GLU A 135 15.97 -2.68 -7.50
N GLN A 136 15.15 -2.32 -6.53
CA GLN A 136 15.65 -1.80 -5.27
C GLN A 136 16.08 -2.97 -4.38
N GLN A 137 17.34 -3.00 -4.02
CA GLN A 137 17.83 -3.89 -2.96
C GLN A 137 17.46 -3.25 -1.61
N THR A 138 16.39 -3.74 -0.99
CA THR A 138 15.96 -3.28 0.33
C THR A 138 16.39 -4.30 1.37
N GLU A 139 17.11 -3.84 2.39
CA GLU A 139 17.39 -4.65 3.57
C GLU A 139 16.17 -4.64 4.50
N TYR A 140 15.60 -5.80 4.73
CA TYR A 140 14.42 -5.98 5.59
C TYR A 140 14.82 -6.38 7.02
N SER A 141 15.75 -5.63 7.63
CA SER A 141 16.18 -5.87 9.01
C SER A 141 15.02 -5.92 9.98
N GLY A 142 14.96 -6.95 10.81
CA GLY A 142 13.87 -7.17 11.76
C GLY A 142 12.68 -7.97 11.21
N PHE A 143 12.71 -8.32 9.92
CA PHE A 143 11.66 -9.13 9.27
C PHE A 143 12.22 -10.45 8.74
N THR A 144 11.36 -11.47 8.72
CA THR A 144 11.63 -12.74 8.06
C THR A 144 10.70 -12.87 6.87
N LEU A 145 11.24 -13.12 5.67
CA LEU A 145 10.43 -13.34 4.48
C LEU A 145 9.66 -14.66 4.62
N ILE A 146 8.34 -14.58 4.59
CA ILE A 146 7.44 -15.74 4.68
C ILE A 146 6.79 -16.08 3.33
N GLY A 147 6.89 -15.21 2.35
CA GLY A 147 6.38 -15.46 1.00
C GLY A 147 6.59 -14.27 0.07
N GLU A 148 6.65 -14.56 -1.21
CA GLU A 148 6.73 -13.57 -2.27
C GLU A 148 5.76 -13.94 -3.39
N ARG A 149 5.11 -12.94 -3.98
CA ARG A 149 4.17 -13.14 -5.10
C ARG A 149 4.30 -12.01 -6.11
N ILE A 150 4.54 -12.35 -7.35
CA ILE A 150 4.46 -11.39 -8.46
C ILE A 150 2.99 -11.23 -8.87
N VAL A 151 2.55 -9.98 -8.93
CA VAL A 151 1.21 -9.60 -9.40
C VAL A 151 1.35 -8.84 -10.70
N THR A 152 0.79 -9.38 -11.76
CA THR A 152 0.78 -8.74 -13.09
C THR A 152 -0.67 -8.54 -13.52
N ASP A 153 -0.97 -7.36 -14.04
CA ASP A 153 -2.23 -7.03 -14.67
C ASP A 153 -1.96 -6.06 -15.83
N THR A 154 -2.86 -6.04 -16.81
CA THR A 154 -2.78 -5.13 -17.94
C THR A 154 -4.06 -4.32 -17.97
N ILE A 155 -3.91 -3.00 -17.96
CA ILE A 155 -5.03 -2.07 -18.09
C ILE A 155 -4.92 -1.31 -19.42
N THR A 156 -6.04 -1.03 -20.05
CA THR A 156 -6.12 -0.08 -21.16
C THR A 156 -6.63 1.24 -20.62
N VAL A 157 -5.93 2.32 -20.95
CA VAL A 157 -6.31 3.69 -20.57
C VAL A 157 -6.45 4.54 -21.84
N GLU A 158 -7.44 5.43 -21.85
CA GLU A 158 -7.77 6.27 -23.00
C GLU A 158 -8.05 7.72 -22.59
N GLY A 159 -7.83 8.65 -23.50
CA GLY A 159 -8.14 10.07 -23.29
C GLY A 159 -7.44 10.65 -22.06
N ASP A 160 -8.19 11.36 -21.23
CA ASP A 160 -7.67 12.02 -20.02
C ASP A 160 -7.07 11.07 -18.99
N GLN A 161 -7.45 9.79 -19.02
CA GLN A 161 -6.89 8.77 -18.14
C GLN A 161 -5.39 8.57 -18.37
N ILE A 162 -4.91 8.72 -19.62
CA ILE A 162 -3.47 8.62 -19.94
C ILE A 162 -2.71 9.75 -19.23
N HIS A 163 -3.22 10.99 -19.33
CA HIS A 163 -2.61 12.14 -18.66
C HIS A 163 -2.61 11.97 -17.14
N ASN A 164 -3.71 11.53 -16.56
CA ASN A 164 -3.81 11.29 -15.13
C ASN A 164 -2.82 10.21 -14.66
N LEU A 165 -2.73 9.09 -15.40
CA LEU A 165 -1.76 8.03 -15.11
C LEU A 165 -0.32 8.57 -15.19
N PHE A 166 0.02 9.33 -16.23
CA PHE A 166 1.33 9.93 -16.40
C PHE A 166 1.66 10.90 -15.26
N ALA A 167 0.73 11.80 -14.91
CA ALA A 167 0.90 12.78 -13.83
C ALA A 167 1.13 12.13 -12.44
N MET A 168 0.65 10.91 -12.22
CA MET A 168 0.89 10.14 -10.99
C MET A 168 2.27 9.48 -10.93
N THR A 169 3.02 9.49 -12.02
CA THR A 169 4.33 8.82 -12.10
C THR A 169 5.49 9.79 -11.91
N PRO A 170 6.66 9.31 -11.45
CA PRO A 170 7.88 10.12 -11.43
C PRO A 170 8.34 10.59 -12.83
N TYR A 171 7.82 9.99 -13.88
CA TYR A 171 8.15 10.32 -15.27
C TYR A 171 7.65 11.72 -15.65
N PHE A 172 6.52 12.15 -15.08
CA PHE A 172 5.95 13.49 -15.30
C PHE A 172 6.96 14.62 -15.03
N TRP A 173 7.78 14.46 -13.99
CA TRP A 173 8.77 15.45 -13.59
C TRP A 173 10.12 15.32 -14.33
N LYS A 174 10.32 14.24 -15.08
CA LYS A 174 11.57 13.92 -15.79
C LYS A 174 11.47 14.08 -17.30
N THR A 175 10.25 14.18 -17.83
CA THR A 175 9.99 14.36 -19.26
C THR A 175 9.87 15.86 -19.54
N PRO A 176 10.62 16.41 -20.53
CA PRO A 176 10.62 17.84 -20.88
C PRO A 176 9.26 18.31 -21.40
#